data_639348394ad73be1e66832e7183e93be
#
_entry.id   639348394ad73be1e66832e7183e93be
#
_cell.length_a   1.000
_cell.length_b   1.000
_cell.length_c   1.000
_cell.angle_alpha   90.00
_cell.angle_beta   90.00
_cell.angle_gamma   90.00
#
_symmetry.space_group_name_H-M   'P 1'
#
loop_
_entity.id
_entity.type
_entity.pdbx_description
1 polymer ?
#
loop_
_entity_poly.entity_id
_entity_poly.type
_entity_poly.pdbx_seq_one_letter_code
_entity_poly.pdbx_strand_id
1 'polypeptide(L)'
;WLHANWDHLLDNTIATLGLGMIVILAEGRRFATTTLTLALISGIGTWLIADLGQAKSVHIGASGLVYSYFGYILARAIWGRRLVWAVVGIVVAVVYGGMIGGVFPEGDHISWEAHLVGLLGGIWLGQRHA
;
A
#
# COMPACT_ATOMS: atom_id res chain seq x y z
N TRP A 1 19.43 -0.69 16.65
CA TRP A 1 19.40 -0.53 15.20
C TRP A 1 18.01 -0.62 14.59
N LEU A 2 16.97 -0.34 15.34
CA LEU A 2 15.58 -0.24 14.92
C LEU A 2 15.17 1.23 14.67
N HIS A 3 16.12 2.05 14.24
CA HIS A 3 15.86 3.45 13.94
C HIS A 3 15.73 3.67 12.43
N ALA A 4 14.73 3.07 11.82
CA ALA A 4 14.02 3.79 10.79
C ALA A 4 13.58 5.09 11.50
N ASN A 5 14.00 6.25 11.01
CA ASN A 5 13.76 7.55 11.61
C ASN A 5 12.34 7.65 12.18
N TRP A 6 12.18 8.34 13.33
CA TRP A 6 10.87 8.66 13.88
C TRP A 6 9.95 9.28 12.82
N ASP A 7 10.50 10.04 11.89
CA ASP A 7 9.80 10.61 10.75
C ASP A 7 9.21 9.53 9.84
N HIS A 8 9.98 8.49 9.49
CA HIS A 8 9.48 7.39 8.68
C HIS A 8 8.39 6.57 9.37
N LEU A 9 8.51 6.35 10.68
CA LEU A 9 7.46 5.69 11.48
C LEU A 9 6.20 6.55 11.54
N LEU A 10 6.34 7.85 11.72
CA LEU A 10 5.23 8.79 11.77
C LEU A 10 4.51 8.87 10.43
N ASP A 11 5.26 8.99 9.32
CA ASP A 11 4.71 9.04 7.96
C ASP A 11 3.93 7.77 7.62
N ASN A 12 4.51 6.60 7.91
CA ASN A 12 3.82 5.31 7.73
C ASN A 12 2.56 5.21 8.60
N THR A 13 2.61 5.69 9.84
CA THR A 13 1.46 5.67 10.76
C THR A 13 0.34 6.57 10.24
N ILE A 14 0.66 7.80 9.85
CA ILE A 14 -0.31 8.76 9.30
C ILE A 14 -0.94 8.19 8.03
N ALA A 15 -0.12 7.67 7.11
CA ALA A 15 -0.60 7.08 5.86
C ALA A 15 -1.47 5.83 6.12
N THR A 16 -1.05 4.94 7.03
CA THR A 16 -1.83 3.75 7.41
C THR A 16 -3.19 4.13 7.99
N LEU A 17 -3.22 5.10 8.89
CA LEU A 17 -4.46 5.57 9.50
C LEU A 17 -5.36 6.28 8.48
N GLY A 18 -4.80 7.16 7.66
CA GLY A 18 -5.55 7.92 6.65
C GLY A 18 -6.14 7.02 5.57
N LEU A 19 -5.32 6.22 4.91
CA LEU A 19 -5.78 5.29 3.86
C LEU A 19 -6.61 4.15 4.45
N GLY A 20 -6.22 3.61 5.61
CA GLY A 20 -6.97 2.57 6.32
C GLY A 20 -8.37 3.03 6.72
N MET A 21 -8.53 4.30 7.15
CA MET A 21 -9.84 4.88 7.44
C MET A 21 -10.74 4.91 6.19
N ILE A 22 -10.18 5.26 5.03
CA ILE A 22 -10.93 5.24 3.77
C ILE A 22 -11.38 3.81 3.45
N VAL A 23 -10.49 2.82 3.61
CA VAL A 23 -10.82 1.42 3.33
C VAL A 23 -11.85 0.88 4.33
N ILE A 24 -11.76 1.21 5.64
CA ILE A 24 -12.76 0.76 6.63
C ILE A 24 -14.15 1.35 6.35
N LEU A 25 -14.22 2.62 5.97
CA LEU A 25 -15.48 3.28 5.60
C LEU A 25 -16.10 2.68 4.33
N ALA A 26 -15.26 2.25 3.41
CA ALA A 26 -15.66 1.64 2.14
C ALA A 26 -16.13 0.20 2.27
N GLU A 27 -15.38 -0.60 3.01
CA GLU A 27 -15.57 -2.06 3.10
C GLU A 27 -16.42 -2.47 4.30
N GLY A 28 -16.51 -1.64 5.31
CA GLY A 28 -17.29 -1.94 6.51
C GLY A 28 -16.88 -3.30 7.12
N ARG A 29 -17.81 -4.25 7.15
CA ARG A 29 -17.56 -5.60 7.71
C ARG A 29 -16.45 -6.38 7.01
N ARG A 30 -16.15 -6.07 5.74
CA ARG A 30 -15.10 -6.74 4.98
C ARG A 30 -13.72 -6.14 5.22
N PHE A 31 -13.62 -5.03 5.96
CA PHE A 31 -12.34 -4.35 6.21
C PHE A 31 -11.26 -5.30 6.71
N ALA A 32 -11.56 -6.12 7.71
CA ALA A 32 -10.58 -7.05 8.29
C ALA A 32 -10.08 -8.08 7.27
N THR A 33 -10.97 -8.66 6.48
CA THR A 33 -10.60 -9.64 5.45
C THR A 33 -9.85 -8.97 4.30
N THR A 34 -10.26 -7.80 3.86
CA THR A 34 -9.56 -7.01 2.83
C THR A 34 -8.15 -6.65 3.30
N THR A 35 -8.00 -6.13 4.51
CA THR A 35 -6.71 -5.77 5.09
C THR A 35 -5.79 -6.99 5.24
N LEU A 36 -6.31 -8.10 5.76
CA LEU A 36 -5.53 -9.34 5.90
C LEU A 36 -5.09 -9.86 4.53
N THR A 37 -5.97 -9.86 3.53
CA THR A 37 -5.62 -10.27 2.17
C THR A 37 -4.51 -9.40 1.59
N LEU A 38 -4.61 -8.08 1.73
CA LEU A 38 -3.59 -7.14 1.26
C LEU A 38 -2.25 -7.32 1.99
N ALA A 39 -2.29 -7.53 3.31
CA ALA A 39 -1.09 -7.79 4.11
C ALA A 39 -0.41 -9.10 3.71
N LEU A 40 -1.18 -10.15 3.45
CA LEU A 40 -0.65 -11.44 2.99
C LEU A 40 -0.05 -11.33 1.57
N ILE A 41 -0.74 -10.68 0.64
CA ILE A 41 -0.22 -10.46 -0.72
C ILE A 41 1.08 -9.68 -0.66
N SER A 42 1.11 -8.56 0.06
CA SER A 42 2.30 -7.73 0.20
C SER A 42 3.43 -8.49 0.88
N GLY A 43 3.17 -9.14 2.02
CA GLY A 43 4.19 -9.86 2.78
C GLY A 43 4.78 -11.05 2.04
N ILE A 44 3.92 -11.95 1.53
CA ILE A 44 4.36 -13.15 0.81
C ILE A 44 5.02 -12.76 -0.52
N GLY A 45 4.42 -11.83 -1.26
CA GLY A 45 4.96 -11.40 -2.55
C GLY A 45 6.32 -10.73 -2.38
N THR A 46 6.49 -9.89 -1.36
CA THR A 46 7.80 -9.29 -1.04
C THR A 46 8.82 -10.35 -0.69
N TRP A 47 8.46 -11.32 0.14
CA TRP A 47 9.36 -12.40 0.52
C TRP A 47 9.83 -13.22 -0.69
N LEU A 48 8.92 -13.55 -1.62
CA LEU A 48 9.26 -14.29 -2.83
C LEU A 48 10.20 -13.51 -3.77
N ILE A 49 10.01 -12.19 -3.90
CA ILE A 49 10.83 -11.36 -4.80
C ILE A 49 12.18 -11.04 -4.17
N ALA A 50 12.20 -10.72 -2.87
CA ALA A 50 13.43 -10.39 -2.16
C ALA A 50 14.43 -11.55 -2.12
N ASP A 51 13.94 -12.80 -2.05
CA ASP A 51 14.78 -14.00 -2.06
C ASP A 51 15.46 -14.23 -3.43
N LEU A 52 14.85 -13.74 -4.52
CA LEU A 52 15.42 -13.79 -5.87
C LEU A 52 16.54 -12.75 -6.10
N GLY A 53 16.63 -11.70 -5.28
CA GLY A 53 17.48 -10.54 -5.49
C GLY A 53 18.82 -10.53 -4.75
N GLN A 54 19.25 -11.58 -4.05
CA GLN A 54 20.50 -11.66 -3.27
C GLN A 54 20.72 -10.56 -2.20
N ALA A 55 19.77 -9.71 -1.96
CA ALA A 55 19.87 -8.69 -0.93
C ALA A 55 19.34 -9.23 0.39
N LYS A 56 20.20 -9.39 1.40
CA LYS A 56 19.81 -9.60 2.81
C LYS A 56 19.19 -8.32 3.38
N SER A 57 18.20 -7.76 2.73
CA SER A 57 17.46 -6.63 3.26
C SER A 57 16.35 -7.15 4.17
N VAL A 58 16.41 -6.72 5.43
CA VAL A 58 15.34 -6.99 6.39
C VAL A 58 14.17 -6.08 6.01
N HIS A 59 13.16 -6.64 5.36
CA HIS A 59 11.95 -5.92 4.99
C HIS A 59 11.05 -5.78 6.23
N ILE A 60 11.24 -4.72 7.00
CA ILE A 60 10.43 -4.42 8.18
C ILE A 60 9.66 -3.14 7.91
N GLY A 61 8.34 -3.22 7.93
CA GLY A 61 7.51 -2.02 7.94
C GLY A 61 6.09 -2.24 7.44
N ALA A 62 5.19 -1.38 7.91
CA ALA A 62 3.80 -1.31 7.47
C ALA A 62 3.67 -0.73 6.05
N SER A 63 4.77 -0.29 5.43
CA SER A 63 4.78 0.42 4.15
C SER A 63 4.17 -0.40 3.01
N GLY A 64 4.42 -1.69 2.95
CA GLY A 64 3.79 -2.58 1.97
C GLY A 64 2.25 -2.57 2.05
N LEU A 65 1.70 -2.53 3.27
CA LEU A 65 0.26 -2.40 3.47
C LEU A 65 -0.25 -0.99 3.10
N VAL A 66 0.53 0.05 3.39
CA VAL A 66 0.20 1.44 2.99
C VAL A 66 0.07 1.53 1.46
N TYR A 67 1.05 0.99 0.72
CA TYR A 67 0.99 0.92 -0.74
C TYR A 67 -0.16 0.04 -1.25
N SER A 68 -0.51 -1.02 -0.52
CA SER A 68 -1.67 -1.85 -0.85
C SER A 68 -2.98 -1.06 -0.71
N TYR A 69 -3.15 -0.30 0.35
CA TYR A 69 -4.32 0.57 0.51
C TYR A 69 -4.38 1.65 -0.58
N PHE A 70 -3.25 2.28 -0.88
CA PHE A 70 -3.15 3.26 -1.93
C PHE A 70 -3.59 2.70 -3.29
N GLY A 71 -3.01 1.57 -3.70
CA GLY A 71 -3.39 0.88 -4.95
C GLY A 71 -4.85 0.45 -4.98
N TYR A 72 -5.36 -0.06 -3.83
CA TYR A 72 -6.76 -0.47 -3.68
C TYR A 72 -7.73 0.70 -3.93
N ILE A 73 -7.48 1.85 -3.30
CA ILE A 73 -8.33 3.04 -3.44
C ILE A 73 -8.28 3.58 -4.87
N LEU A 74 -7.10 3.65 -5.50
CA LEU A 74 -6.96 4.09 -6.88
C LEU A 74 -7.70 3.16 -7.86
N ALA A 75 -7.60 1.84 -7.65
CA ALA A 75 -8.35 0.88 -8.46
C ALA A 75 -9.87 1.05 -8.31
N ARG A 76 -10.35 1.25 -7.08
CA ARG A 76 -11.76 1.57 -6.82
C ARG A 76 -12.21 2.87 -7.49
N ALA A 77 -11.32 3.85 -7.59
CA ALA A 77 -11.59 5.11 -8.27
C ALA A 77 -11.74 4.95 -9.79
N ILE A 78 -10.89 4.10 -10.39
CA ILE A 78 -10.85 3.89 -11.84
C ILE A 78 -11.97 2.97 -12.31
N TRP A 79 -12.18 1.84 -11.62
CA TRP A 79 -13.14 0.79 -12.03
C TRP A 79 -14.46 0.85 -11.27
N GLY A 80 -14.53 1.56 -10.14
CA GLY A 80 -15.76 1.74 -9.39
C GLY A 80 -16.72 2.69 -10.11
N ARG A 81 -18.00 2.30 -10.19
CA ARG A 81 -19.03 3.07 -10.91
C ARG A 81 -19.65 4.21 -10.09
N ARG A 82 -19.17 4.45 -8.88
CA ARG A 82 -19.71 5.50 -7.98
C ARG A 82 -18.83 6.73 -8.03
N LEU A 83 -19.43 7.89 -8.26
CA LEU A 83 -18.73 9.19 -8.30
C LEU A 83 -17.90 9.45 -7.03
N VAL A 84 -18.36 8.99 -5.88
CA VAL A 84 -17.63 9.14 -4.62
C VAL A 84 -16.24 8.51 -4.70
N TRP A 85 -16.07 7.37 -5.38
CA TRP A 85 -14.77 6.74 -5.55
C TRP A 85 -13.84 7.56 -6.44
N ALA A 86 -14.36 8.16 -7.50
CA ALA A 86 -13.58 9.04 -8.37
C ALA A 86 -13.06 10.26 -7.57
N VAL A 87 -13.91 10.88 -6.76
CA VAL A 87 -13.51 12.02 -5.91
C VAL A 87 -12.47 11.59 -4.86
N VAL A 88 -12.72 10.49 -4.15
CA VAL A 88 -11.77 9.95 -3.15
C VAL A 88 -10.43 9.62 -3.81
N GLY A 89 -10.44 8.98 -4.98
CA GLY A 89 -9.21 8.65 -5.71
C GLY A 89 -8.42 9.87 -6.14
N ILE A 90 -9.08 10.94 -6.59
CA ILE A 90 -8.40 12.21 -6.91
C ILE A 90 -7.74 12.79 -5.66
N VAL A 91 -8.46 12.87 -4.55
CA VAL A 91 -7.90 13.38 -3.27
C VAL A 91 -6.70 12.55 -2.84
N VAL A 92 -6.83 11.22 -2.86
CA VAL A 92 -5.74 10.30 -2.49
C VAL A 92 -4.56 10.43 -3.44
N ALA A 93 -4.79 10.56 -4.75
CA ALA A 93 -3.73 10.77 -5.73
C ALA A 93 -2.98 12.11 -5.52
N VAL A 94 -3.68 13.16 -5.14
CA VAL A 94 -3.06 14.46 -4.84
C VAL A 94 -2.27 14.42 -3.54
N VAL A 95 -2.83 13.84 -2.47
CA VAL A 95 -2.19 13.82 -1.14
C VAL A 95 -1.05 12.81 -1.07
N TYR A 96 -1.23 11.64 -1.66
CA TYR A 96 -0.30 10.50 -1.54
C TYR A 96 0.43 10.16 -2.84
N GLY A 97 0.21 10.91 -3.92
CA GLY A 97 0.81 10.61 -5.24
C GLY A 97 2.34 10.60 -5.25
N GLY A 98 2.97 11.34 -4.33
CA GLY A 98 4.43 11.30 -4.13
C GLY A 98 4.97 9.92 -3.74
N MET A 99 4.11 9.04 -3.20
CA MET A 99 4.48 7.66 -2.89
C MET A 99 4.88 6.83 -4.13
N ILE A 100 4.42 7.23 -5.33
CA ILE A 100 4.75 6.50 -6.57
C ILE A 100 6.26 6.41 -6.78
N GLY A 101 7.03 7.42 -6.37
CA GLY A 101 8.49 7.36 -6.40
C GLY A 101 9.08 6.17 -5.64
N GLY A 102 8.48 5.81 -4.51
CA GLY A 102 8.96 4.72 -3.66
C GLY A 102 8.83 3.30 -4.24
N VAL A 103 8.18 3.11 -5.40
CA VAL A 103 8.13 1.81 -6.09
C VAL A 103 9.33 1.57 -7.00
N PHE A 104 10.19 2.58 -7.16
CA PHE A 104 11.41 2.47 -7.95
C PHE A 104 12.61 2.21 -7.04
N PRO A 105 13.64 1.49 -7.51
CA PRO A 105 14.85 1.24 -6.75
C PRO A 105 15.64 2.55 -6.56
N GLU A 106 15.46 3.20 -5.41
CA GLU A 106 16.20 4.39 -5.00
C GLU A 106 16.91 4.12 -3.67
N GLY A 107 18.22 3.87 -3.72
CA GLY A 107 19.07 3.71 -2.55
C GLY A 107 18.94 2.38 -1.79
N ASP A 108 19.89 2.12 -0.89
CA ASP A 108 20.06 0.81 -0.23
C ASP A 108 19.12 0.55 0.98
N HIS A 109 18.23 1.47 1.31
CA HIS A 109 17.47 1.42 2.57
C HIS A 109 15.96 1.33 2.42
N ILE A 110 15.41 1.38 1.20
CA ILE A 110 13.97 1.34 0.95
C ILE A 110 13.62 0.03 0.24
N SER A 111 12.71 -0.72 0.81
CA SER A 111 12.17 -1.94 0.20
C SER A 111 11.17 -1.57 -0.90
N TRP A 112 11.69 -1.13 -2.06
CA TRP A 112 10.86 -0.81 -3.23
C TRP A 112 10.05 -2.02 -3.71
N GLU A 113 10.55 -3.24 -3.47
CA GLU A 113 9.86 -4.49 -3.80
C GLU A 113 8.55 -4.62 -2.99
N ALA A 114 8.60 -4.30 -1.69
CA ALA A 114 7.41 -4.32 -0.84
C ALA A 114 6.38 -3.28 -1.28
N HIS A 115 6.86 -2.11 -1.71
CA HIS A 115 6.02 -1.04 -2.23
C HIS A 115 5.36 -1.45 -3.55
N LEU A 116 6.13 -2.00 -4.48
CA LEU A 116 5.63 -2.45 -5.78
C LEU A 116 4.61 -3.58 -5.61
N VAL A 117 4.95 -4.62 -4.84
CA VAL A 117 4.04 -5.74 -4.59
C VAL A 117 2.77 -5.29 -3.88
N GLY A 118 2.93 -4.41 -2.89
CA GLY A 118 1.79 -3.81 -2.19
C GLY A 118 0.87 -3.07 -3.15
N LEU A 119 1.42 -2.17 -3.95
CA LEU A 119 0.67 -1.39 -4.94
C LEU A 119 -0.08 -2.29 -5.93
N LEU A 120 0.60 -3.25 -6.54
CA LEU A 120 0.00 -4.17 -7.52
C LEU A 120 -1.07 -5.07 -6.89
N GLY A 121 -0.81 -5.59 -5.69
CA GLY A 121 -1.78 -6.37 -4.93
C GLY A 121 -3.03 -5.55 -4.56
N GLY A 122 -2.82 -4.29 -4.18
CA GLY A 122 -3.90 -3.34 -3.93
C GLY A 122 -4.75 -3.09 -5.17
N ILE A 123 -4.12 -2.80 -6.30
CA ILE A 123 -4.80 -2.58 -7.58
C ILE A 123 -5.62 -3.81 -7.97
N TRP A 124 -5.02 -4.99 -7.90
CA TRP A 124 -5.69 -6.25 -8.24
C TRP A 124 -6.94 -6.50 -7.39
N LEU A 125 -6.83 -6.34 -6.06
CA LEU A 125 -7.97 -6.57 -5.17
C LEU A 125 -9.02 -5.46 -5.30
N GLY A 126 -8.61 -4.20 -5.43
CA GLY A 126 -9.50 -3.05 -5.61
C GLY A 126 -10.33 -3.14 -6.90
N GLN A 127 -9.73 -3.62 -8.00
CA GLN A 127 -10.43 -3.88 -9.25
C GLN A 127 -11.52 -4.96 -9.08
N ARG A 128 -11.25 -6.01 -8.30
CA ARG A 128 -12.23 -7.08 -8.04
C ARG A 128 -13.39 -6.66 -7.16
N HIS A 129 -13.18 -5.66 -6.31
CA HIS A 129 -14.20 -5.10 -5.42
C HIS A 129 -14.92 -3.88 -6.03
N ALA A 130 -14.52 -3.45 -7.22
CA ALA A 130 -15.07 -2.26 -7.89
C ALA A 130 -16.51 -2.41 -8.39
#